data_0ebcd47a269c07ab58c91c9880ac954c
#
_entry.id   0ebcd47a269c07ab58c91c9880ac954c
#
_cell.length_a   1.000
_cell.length_b   1.000
_cell.length_c   1.000
_cell.angle_alpha   90.00
_cell.angle_beta   90.00
_cell.angle_gamma   90.00
#
_symmetry.space_group_name_H-M   'P 1'
#
loop_
_entity.id
_entity.type
_entity.pdbx_description
1 polymer ?
#
loop_
_entity_poly.entity_id
_entity_poly.type
_entity_poly.pdbx_seq_one_letter_code
_entity_poly.pdbx_strand_id
1 'polypeptide(L)'
;MDVSNFRKKYTDELTAFYQGGTFPENSSADLRFGLACQRNRVNKKGLTMVKKFEKTGAENAKTSQFVKFPYTYTVASNRCNYETDFYKDGKILSRSDFSEETLYMGILDKQSKGQAQVSGQIPGQIQSMGQERYTCKNCGHTDFMSKFTSGCPMCGTTYEMQQNYPCVSGYYTRPTVLSKKVYKGVMKFGFVYFGIFGAILGLIAGLSISQEQGYDIGRTIFMSLFAITIFGGGLLLFTFIMFNLMLGPMLAAKKMAQHSEVLDVQAAAATKTRMETDLKRYVPDFSYEFFEEKVISLIRGIVFSDDREKLTIYDGKDDLSFMDNIVDIEYRGAVEYVGSSVIDGILRVSVKAYVVSAFYHGGNMVEFKKQVFQVILAKKVKEEDYGFTIHAVNCKKCSGSFDAIHVKTCPYCGAEYHLIEDNWVVSQINCVETATANKW
;
A
#
# COMPACT_ATOMS: atom_id res chain seq x y z
N MET A 1 11.35 12.54 -12.49
CA MET A 1 11.89 11.56 -11.49
C MET A 1 11.90 10.16 -12.09
N ASP A 2 12.99 9.40 -11.91
CA ASP A 2 12.98 7.95 -12.18
C ASP A 2 12.29 7.21 -11.00
N VAL A 3 11.01 6.91 -11.19
CA VAL A 3 10.15 6.27 -10.16
C VAL A 3 10.69 4.91 -9.75
N SER A 4 11.30 4.16 -10.68
CA SER A 4 11.80 2.80 -10.41
C SER A 4 13.00 2.82 -9.47
N ASN A 5 13.91 3.75 -9.72
CA ASN A 5 15.13 3.92 -8.93
C ASN A 5 14.83 4.50 -7.54
N PHE A 6 13.97 5.52 -7.50
CA PHE A 6 13.50 6.13 -6.25
C PHE A 6 12.85 5.08 -5.33
N ARG A 7 11.91 4.29 -5.88
CA ARG A 7 11.23 3.24 -5.14
C ARG A 7 12.20 2.17 -4.62
N LYS A 8 13.17 1.74 -5.44
CA LYS A 8 14.18 0.76 -5.01
C LYS A 8 14.95 1.29 -3.80
N LYS A 9 15.52 2.52 -3.91
CA LYS A 9 16.24 3.16 -2.82
C LYS A 9 15.39 3.21 -1.55
N TYR A 10 14.14 3.66 -1.67
CA TYR A 10 13.25 3.77 -0.53
C TYR A 10 12.93 2.40 0.11
N THR A 11 12.72 1.35 -0.68
CA THR A 11 12.46 0.00 -0.17
C THR A 11 13.67 -0.56 0.59
N ASP A 12 14.89 -0.30 0.10
CA ASP A 12 16.13 -0.68 0.78
C ASP A 12 16.28 0.07 2.12
N GLU A 13 16.00 1.37 2.14
CA GLU A 13 15.98 2.19 3.37
C GLU A 13 14.91 1.73 4.36
N LEU A 14 13.72 1.37 3.89
CA LEU A 14 12.63 0.85 4.71
C LEU A 14 12.99 -0.50 5.34
N THR A 15 13.64 -1.37 4.57
CA THR A 15 14.17 -2.65 5.09
C THR A 15 15.22 -2.38 6.18
N ALA A 16 16.15 -1.47 5.94
CA ALA A 16 17.17 -1.08 6.94
C ALA A 16 16.53 -0.49 8.20
N PHE A 17 15.48 0.35 8.04
CA PHE A 17 14.73 0.88 9.18
C PHE A 17 14.16 -0.24 10.07
N TYR A 18 13.52 -1.25 9.47
CA TYR A 18 12.99 -2.38 10.24
C TYR A 18 14.06 -3.31 10.84
N GLN A 19 15.29 -3.18 10.40
CA GLN A 19 16.47 -3.84 11.02
C GLN A 19 17.17 -2.98 12.09
N GLY A 20 16.50 -1.92 12.56
CA GLY A 20 17.02 -1.03 13.59
C GLY A 20 17.76 0.21 13.07
N GLY A 21 17.79 0.41 11.76
CA GLY A 21 18.41 1.58 11.12
C GLY A 21 17.63 2.89 11.29
N THR A 22 18.10 3.93 10.63
CA THR A 22 17.49 5.27 10.58
C THR A 22 16.17 5.26 9.81
N PHE A 23 15.37 6.31 10.00
CA PHE A 23 14.15 6.51 9.19
C PHE A 23 14.51 6.71 7.72
N PRO A 24 13.69 6.18 6.78
CA PRO A 24 13.88 6.46 5.37
C PRO A 24 13.81 7.97 5.10
N GLU A 25 14.79 8.51 4.39
CA GLU A 25 14.97 9.95 4.21
C GLU A 25 13.78 10.64 3.56
N ASN A 26 13.23 10.00 2.53
CA ASN A 26 12.14 10.54 1.72
C ASN A 26 10.74 10.09 2.20
N SER A 27 10.53 9.86 3.49
CA SER A 27 9.20 9.64 4.05
C SER A 27 8.49 10.96 4.33
N SER A 28 7.18 11.02 4.10
CA SER A 28 6.36 12.13 4.59
C SER A 28 6.39 12.20 6.12
N ALA A 29 6.12 13.38 6.69
CA ALA A 29 6.08 13.56 8.14
C ALA A 29 5.03 12.65 8.80
N ASP A 30 3.84 12.54 8.21
CA ASP A 30 2.76 11.66 8.69
C ASP A 30 3.19 10.18 8.70
N LEU A 31 3.89 9.72 7.65
CA LEU A 31 4.41 8.34 7.60
C LEU A 31 5.50 8.11 8.63
N ARG A 32 6.43 9.05 8.82
CA ARG A 32 7.47 8.99 9.87
C ARG A 32 6.86 8.90 11.25
N PHE A 33 5.84 9.70 11.53
CA PHE A 33 5.12 9.66 12.80
C PHE A 33 4.54 8.26 13.05
N GLY A 34 3.81 7.69 12.09
CA GLY A 34 3.25 6.35 12.21
C GLY A 34 4.31 5.27 12.44
N LEU A 35 5.44 5.34 11.71
CA LEU A 35 6.57 4.42 11.86
C LEU A 35 7.26 4.59 13.24
N ALA A 36 7.40 5.82 13.73
CA ALA A 36 7.97 6.11 15.05
C ALA A 36 7.09 5.55 16.17
N CYS A 37 5.78 5.80 16.11
CA CYS A 37 4.82 5.26 17.08
C CYS A 37 4.83 3.72 17.09
N GLN A 38 4.87 3.08 15.92
CA GLN A 38 4.97 1.63 15.79
C GLN A 38 6.26 1.08 16.42
N ARG A 39 7.41 1.67 16.08
CA ARG A 39 8.71 1.27 16.67
C ARG A 39 8.69 1.41 18.18
N ASN A 40 8.19 2.52 18.71
CA ASN A 40 8.06 2.73 20.15
C ASN A 40 7.15 1.69 20.81
N ARG A 41 6.01 1.36 20.20
CA ARG A 41 5.09 0.34 20.69
C ARG A 41 5.76 -1.04 20.76
N VAL A 42 6.44 -1.45 19.69
CA VAL A 42 7.18 -2.72 19.61
C VAL A 42 8.25 -2.79 20.70
N ASN A 43 9.06 -1.72 20.84
CA ASN A 43 10.11 -1.64 21.84
C ASN A 43 9.57 -1.66 23.29
N LYS A 44 8.48 -0.96 23.59
CA LYS A 44 7.82 -0.98 24.92
C LYS A 44 7.32 -2.37 25.30
N LYS A 45 6.91 -3.18 24.31
CA LYS A 45 6.52 -4.58 24.53
C LYS A 45 7.73 -5.53 24.65
N GLY A 46 8.96 -5.03 24.60
CA GLY A 46 10.20 -5.83 24.63
C GLY A 46 10.40 -6.67 23.39
N LEU A 47 9.83 -6.26 22.26
CA LEU A 47 9.95 -6.95 20.98
C LEU A 47 10.93 -6.25 20.05
N THR A 48 11.50 -7.02 19.14
CA THR A 48 12.16 -6.52 17.93
C THR A 48 11.39 -7.04 16.73
N MET A 49 10.98 -6.14 15.84
CA MET A 49 10.31 -6.47 14.59
C MET A 49 11.25 -6.22 13.42
N VAL A 50 11.40 -7.21 12.56
CA VAL A 50 12.23 -7.15 11.35
C VAL A 50 11.34 -7.41 10.14
N LYS A 51 11.28 -6.45 9.21
CA LYS A 51 10.62 -6.65 7.91
C LYS A 51 11.65 -6.61 6.80
N LYS A 52 11.54 -7.55 5.86
CA LYS A 52 12.38 -7.63 4.66
C LYS A 52 11.50 -7.64 3.43
N PHE A 53 11.84 -6.79 2.48
CA PHE A 53 11.15 -6.72 1.20
C PHE A 53 12.10 -7.23 0.11
N GLU A 54 11.76 -8.37 -0.49
CA GLU A 54 12.54 -8.97 -1.58
C GLU A 54 11.83 -8.76 -2.90
N LYS A 55 12.54 -8.18 -3.86
CA LYS A 55 12.02 -7.93 -5.19
C LYS A 55 11.89 -9.23 -5.98
N THR A 56 10.70 -9.50 -6.52
CA THR A 56 10.46 -10.63 -7.42
C THR A 56 10.03 -10.15 -8.80
N GLY A 57 10.87 -10.37 -9.84
CA GLY A 57 10.51 -10.12 -11.24
C GLY A 57 11.02 -8.82 -11.85
N ALA A 58 10.58 -8.54 -13.09
CA ALA A 58 11.09 -7.46 -13.93
C ALA A 58 10.83 -6.05 -13.36
N GLU A 59 11.70 -5.12 -13.74
CA GLU A 59 11.80 -3.76 -13.17
C GLU A 59 10.64 -2.80 -13.47
N ASN A 60 9.72 -3.16 -14.34
CA ASN A 60 8.66 -2.24 -14.80
C ASN A 60 7.58 -2.10 -13.72
N ALA A 61 7.74 -1.07 -12.88
CA ALA A 61 6.69 -0.63 -11.99
C ALA A 61 5.49 -0.13 -12.82
N LYS A 62 4.31 -0.66 -12.52
CA LYS A 62 3.08 -0.03 -13.02
C LYS A 62 2.87 1.25 -12.21
N THR A 63 2.61 2.34 -12.91
CA THR A 63 2.37 3.65 -12.28
C THR A 63 1.03 4.20 -12.70
N SER A 64 0.30 4.78 -11.76
CA SER A 64 -0.81 5.68 -12.01
C SER A 64 -0.49 7.04 -11.42
N GLN A 65 -0.90 8.12 -12.09
CA GLN A 65 -0.58 9.48 -11.66
C GLN A 65 -1.85 10.31 -11.55
N PHE A 66 -1.88 11.13 -10.53
CA PHE A 66 -2.85 12.20 -10.33
C PHE A 66 -2.10 13.52 -10.17
N VAL A 67 -2.49 14.54 -10.92
CA VAL A 67 -1.81 15.85 -10.92
C VAL A 67 -2.77 16.93 -10.43
N LYS A 68 -2.39 17.61 -9.35
CA LYS A 68 -2.98 18.86 -8.88
C LYS A 68 -1.86 19.83 -8.60
N PHE A 69 -1.65 20.79 -9.51
CA PHE A 69 -0.55 21.75 -9.37
C PHE A 69 -0.52 22.43 -7.99
N PRO A 70 0.62 22.53 -7.32
CA PRO A 70 1.96 22.14 -7.77
C PRO A 70 2.35 20.69 -7.50
N TYR A 71 1.43 19.82 -7.08
CA TYR A 71 1.71 18.45 -6.66
C TYR A 71 1.40 17.43 -7.75
N THR A 72 2.21 16.39 -7.80
CA THR A 72 1.97 15.16 -8.55
C THR A 72 2.01 13.99 -7.59
N TYR A 73 0.90 13.26 -7.50
CA TYR A 73 0.79 12.04 -6.71
C TYR A 73 0.90 10.83 -7.64
N THR A 74 1.86 9.96 -7.36
CA THR A 74 2.15 8.77 -8.18
C THR A 74 2.01 7.51 -7.33
N VAL A 75 1.17 6.58 -7.71
CA VAL A 75 1.14 5.24 -7.11
C VAL A 75 2.01 4.31 -7.95
N ALA A 76 3.12 3.88 -7.39
CA ALA A 76 4.02 2.92 -8.02
C ALA A 76 3.82 1.54 -7.41
N SER A 77 3.74 0.50 -8.26
CA SER A 77 3.55 -0.88 -7.80
C SER A 77 4.51 -1.86 -8.43
N ASN A 78 5.01 -2.83 -7.67
CA ASN A 78 5.76 -3.96 -8.20
C ASN A 78 5.56 -5.22 -7.35
N ARG A 79 5.94 -6.35 -7.91
CA ARG A 79 5.93 -7.63 -7.18
C ARG A 79 7.08 -7.70 -6.19
N CYS A 80 6.77 -8.17 -4.99
CA CYS A 80 7.74 -8.45 -3.96
C CYS A 80 7.33 -9.70 -3.17
N ASN A 81 8.31 -10.33 -2.52
CA ASN A 81 8.06 -11.14 -1.33
C ASN A 81 8.41 -10.28 -0.13
N TYR A 82 7.70 -10.43 0.96
CA TYR A 82 8.14 -9.81 2.20
C TYR A 82 7.97 -10.77 3.37
N GLU A 83 8.85 -10.62 4.34
CA GLU A 83 8.89 -11.41 5.55
C GLU A 83 8.79 -10.46 6.74
N THR A 84 8.00 -10.83 7.75
CA THR A 84 7.93 -10.12 9.02
C THR A 84 8.25 -11.08 10.15
N ASP A 85 9.34 -10.83 10.84
CA ASP A 85 9.79 -11.60 11.99
C ASP A 85 9.63 -10.78 13.27
N PHE A 86 9.14 -11.41 14.33
CA PHE A 86 9.12 -10.87 15.68
C PHE A 86 10.07 -11.66 16.57
N TYR A 87 10.94 -10.94 17.28
CA TYR A 87 11.92 -11.48 18.20
C TYR A 87 11.68 -10.97 19.62
N LYS A 88 11.98 -11.79 20.61
CA LYS A 88 12.10 -11.43 22.01
C LYS A 88 13.31 -12.11 22.61
N ASP A 89 14.18 -11.35 23.28
CA ASP A 89 15.42 -11.85 23.89
C ASP A 89 16.29 -12.68 22.92
N GLY A 90 16.35 -12.24 21.66
CA GLY A 90 17.09 -12.91 20.58
C GLY A 90 16.44 -14.16 20.01
N LYS A 91 15.28 -14.59 20.53
CA LYS A 91 14.52 -15.76 20.03
C LYS A 91 13.39 -15.30 19.12
N ILE A 92 13.20 -16.02 18.02
CA ILE A 92 12.05 -15.78 17.15
C ILE A 92 10.76 -16.26 17.82
N LEU A 93 9.78 -15.35 17.92
CA LEU A 93 8.44 -15.66 18.45
C LEU A 93 7.46 -16.03 17.36
N SER A 94 7.54 -15.34 16.24
CA SER A 94 6.64 -15.55 15.11
C SER A 94 7.30 -15.08 13.82
N ARG A 95 7.00 -15.78 12.74
CA ARG A 95 7.40 -15.46 11.37
C ARG A 95 6.18 -15.46 10.48
N SER A 96 6.09 -14.46 9.64
CA SER A 96 5.08 -14.32 8.59
C SER A 96 5.81 -14.17 7.26
N ASP A 97 5.58 -15.07 6.33
CA ASP A 97 6.16 -15.05 4.99
C ASP A 97 5.05 -14.82 3.96
N PHE A 98 5.19 -13.75 3.20
CA PHE A 98 4.24 -13.35 2.17
C PHE A 98 4.90 -13.42 0.80
N SER A 99 4.61 -14.48 0.08
CA SER A 99 5.15 -14.72 -1.25
C SER A 99 4.23 -14.15 -2.34
N GLU A 100 4.85 -13.58 -3.39
CA GLU A 100 4.17 -13.08 -4.59
C GLU A 100 3.13 -11.99 -4.32
N GLU A 101 3.46 -11.07 -3.43
CA GLU A 101 2.70 -9.85 -3.16
C GLU A 101 2.98 -8.76 -4.20
N THR A 102 2.12 -7.77 -4.25
CA THR A 102 2.38 -6.52 -4.97
C THR A 102 2.51 -5.39 -3.96
N LEU A 103 3.71 -4.81 -3.86
CA LEU A 103 3.97 -3.62 -3.05
C LEU A 103 3.49 -2.39 -3.82
N TYR A 104 2.62 -1.63 -3.22
CA TYR A 104 2.17 -0.31 -3.66
C TYR A 104 2.83 0.76 -2.81
N MET A 105 3.20 1.86 -3.44
CA MET A 105 3.87 2.99 -2.80
C MET A 105 3.33 4.29 -3.39
N GLY A 106 2.75 5.13 -2.56
CA GLY A 106 2.32 6.47 -2.92
C GLY A 106 3.47 7.45 -2.81
N ILE A 107 3.75 8.16 -3.88
CA ILE A 107 4.84 9.11 -3.98
C ILE A 107 4.25 10.48 -4.31
N LEU A 108 4.46 11.43 -3.42
CA LEU A 108 4.09 12.82 -3.60
C LEU A 108 5.31 13.62 -4.05
N ASP A 109 5.20 14.27 -5.20
CA ASP A 109 6.23 15.15 -5.76
C ASP A 109 5.67 16.57 -5.92
N LYS A 110 6.53 17.59 -5.78
CA LYS A 110 6.17 18.99 -5.91
C LYS A 110 6.93 19.63 -7.07
N GLN A 111 6.19 20.06 -8.07
CA GLN A 111 6.78 20.76 -9.23
C GLN A 111 7.24 22.16 -8.81
N SER A 112 8.47 22.50 -9.13
CA SER A 112 8.95 23.87 -9.00
C SER A 112 8.30 24.76 -10.07
N LYS A 113 7.97 26.02 -9.72
CA LYS A 113 7.32 26.98 -10.64
C LYS A 113 8.07 27.22 -11.97
N GLY A 114 9.32 26.76 -12.11
CA GLY A 114 10.12 26.87 -13.34
C GLY A 114 9.93 25.72 -14.34
N GLN A 115 9.25 24.64 -13.99
CA GLN A 115 9.07 23.47 -14.88
C GLN A 115 7.73 23.43 -15.63
N ALA A 116 6.81 24.37 -15.36
CA ALA A 116 5.47 24.38 -15.96
C ALA A 116 5.42 24.86 -17.42
N GLN A 117 6.53 25.24 -18.03
CA GLN A 117 6.56 25.72 -19.42
C GLN A 117 7.77 25.20 -20.20
N VAL A 118 7.93 23.90 -20.38
CA VAL A 118 8.66 23.37 -21.54
C VAL A 118 8.30 21.90 -21.75
N SER A 119 7.24 21.64 -22.46
CA SER A 119 7.13 20.42 -23.25
C SER A 119 7.98 20.61 -24.51
N GLY A 120 9.24 20.26 -24.43
CA GLY A 120 10.17 20.30 -25.57
C GLY A 120 11.49 20.92 -25.19
N GLN A 121 12.41 20.15 -24.70
CA GLN A 121 13.85 20.14 -24.90
C GLN A 121 14.70 19.84 -23.66
N ILE A 122 15.52 18.80 -23.83
CA ILE A 122 16.85 18.46 -23.30
C ILE A 122 16.99 18.11 -21.81
N PRO A 123 17.46 16.88 -21.52
CA PRO A 123 17.83 16.44 -20.18
C PRO A 123 19.25 16.94 -19.85
N GLY A 124 19.39 17.71 -18.81
CA GLY A 124 20.71 18.07 -18.31
C GLY A 124 20.76 19.38 -17.55
N GLN A 125 20.12 19.47 -16.39
CA GLN A 125 20.60 20.29 -15.28
C GLN A 125 19.88 19.84 -14.01
N ILE A 126 20.57 19.02 -13.23
CA ILE A 126 20.26 18.80 -11.81
C ILE A 126 20.57 20.14 -11.12
N GLN A 127 19.55 20.99 -10.93
CA GLN A 127 19.70 22.12 -10.02
C GLN A 127 19.79 21.54 -8.61
N SER A 128 20.95 21.72 -8.00
CA SER A 128 21.31 21.33 -6.66
C SER A 128 20.27 21.86 -5.65
N MET A 129 19.74 20.98 -4.80
CA MET A 129 18.79 21.27 -3.71
C MET A 129 19.28 22.32 -2.67
N GLY A 130 20.43 22.95 -2.90
CA GLY A 130 21.07 23.92 -1.99
C GLY A 130 20.75 25.39 -2.27
N GLN A 131 20.03 25.73 -3.34
CA GLN A 131 19.83 27.15 -3.75
C GLN A 131 18.44 27.73 -3.48
N GLU A 132 17.52 26.96 -2.90
CA GLU A 132 16.19 27.48 -2.56
C GLU A 132 16.27 28.38 -1.31
N ARG A 133 15.82 29.63 -1.44
CA ARG A 133 15.77 30.57 -0.31
C ARG A 133 14.49 30.35 0.49
N TYR A 134 14.64 30.31 1.80
CA TYR A 134 13.55 30.19 2.75
C TYR A 134 13.48 31.45 3.62
N THR A 135 12.27 31.95 3.86
CA THR A 135 12.04 33.09 4.77
C THR A 135 11.48 32.59 6.07
N CYS A 136 12.16 32.87 7.16
CA CYS A 136 11.70 32.56 8.52
C CYS A 136 10.37 33.25 8.79
N LYS A 137 9.32 32.48 9.05
CA LYS A 137 7.98 33.05 9.30
C LYS A 137 7.85 33.75 10.66
N ASN A 138 8.79 33.51 11.58
CA ASN A 138 8.79 34.15 12.90
C ASN A 138 9.49 35.52 12.88
N CYS A 139 10.67 35.63 12.25
CA CYS A 139 11.45 36.88 12.26
C CYS A 139 11.66 37.52 10.89
N GLY A 140 11.17 36.93 9.80
CA GLY A 140 11.33 37.46 8.45
C GLY A 140 12.70 37.26 7.83
N HIS A 141 13.68 36.65 8.53
CA HIS A 141 15.01 36.41 7.99
C HIS A 141 14.96 35.46 6.79
N THR A 142 15.61 35.84 5.69
CA THR A 142 15.66 35.04 4.45
C THR A 142 17.08 34.58 4.18
N ASP A 143 17.27 33.26 4.10
CA ASP A 143 18.55 32.64 3.75
C ASP A 143 18.33 31.34 2.96
N PHE A 144 19.41 30.63 2.59
CA PHE A 144 19.30 29.33 1.96
C PHE A 144 18.67 28.30 2.89
N MET A 145 17.80 27.45 2.37
CA MET A 145 17.10 26.43 3.16
C MET A 145 18.06 25.53 3.94
N SER A 146 19.24 25.24 3.41
CA SER A 146 20.28 24.47 4.07
C SER A 146 20.74 25.06 5.40
N LYS A 147 20.60 26.36 5.62
CA LYS A 147 20.98 27.02 6.88
C LYS A 147 19.93 26.95 7.96
N PHE A 148 18.70 26.52 7.61
CA PHE A 148 17.61 26.33 8.56
C PHE A 148 17.53 24.91 9.14
N THR A 149 18.44 24.02 8.80
CA THR A 149 18.46 22.62 9.24
C THR A 149 18.48 22.43 10.76
N SER A 150 19.11 23.36 11.47
CA SER A 150 19.17 23.38 12.96
C SER A 150 18.29 24.48 13.58
N GLY A 151 17.44 25.13 12.78
CA GLY A 151 16.61 26.26 13.17
C GLY A 151 17.00 27.55 12.45
N CYS A 152 16.23 28.60 12.65
CA CYS A 152 16.50 29.92 12.05
C CYS A 152 17.83 30.48 12.62
N PRO A 153 18.79 30.85 11.75
CA PRO A 153 20.08 31.38 12.21
C PRO A 153 19.98 32.72 12.96
N MET A 154 18.84 33.44 12.83
CA MET A 154 18.66 34.74 13.48
C MET A 154 17.86 34.66 14.78
N CYS A 155 16.78 33.87 14.85
CA CYS A 155 15.90 33.81 16.02
C CYS A 155 15.87 32.45 16.71
N GLY A 156 16.65 31.50 16.25
CA GLY A 156 16.71 30.16 16.82
C GLY A 156 15.43 29.32 16.66
N THR A 157 14.38 29.87 16.03
CA THR A 157 13.13 29.11 15.82
C THR A 157 13.43 27.84 15.04
N THR A 158 13.20 26.69 15.67
CA THR A 158 13.31 25.40 15.02
C THR A 158 12.07 25.15 14.21
N TYR A 159 12.27 24.82 12.94
CA TYR A 159 11.21 24.35 12.06
C TYR A 159 11.41 22.86 11.89
N GLU A 160 10.39 22.06 12.09
CA GLU A 160 10.34 20.78 11.43
C GLU A 160 10.28 21.07 9.92
N MET A 161 11.35 20.71 9.22
CA MET A 161 11.54 21.07 7.83
C MET A 161 10.38 20.56 7.01
N GLN A 162 9.89 21.38 6.10
CA GLN A 162 8.90 21.02 5.10
C GLN A 162 9.29 19.71 4.43
N GLN A 163 8.30 18.87 4.11
CA GLN A 163 8.52 17.59 3.47
C GLN A 163 9.50 17.70 2.32
N ASN A 164 10.55 16.88 2.33
CA ASN A 164 11.47 16.76 1.20
C ASN A 164 10.73 16.07 0.05
N TYR A 165 10.53 16.77 -1.06
CA TYR A 165 9.95 16.20 -2.25
C TYR A 165 11.04 15.68 -3.20
N PRO A 166 10.82 14.53 -3.87
CA PRO A 166 9.68 13.64 -3.72
C PRO A 166 9.70 12.89 -2.38
N CYS A 167 8.52 12.61 -1.81
CA CYS A 167 8.40 11.83 -0.59
C CYS A 167 7.36 10.71 -0.73
N VAL A 168 7.57 9.64 0.04
CA VAL A 168 6.60 8.54 0.16
C VAL A 168 5.58 8.92 1.23
N SER A 169 4.30 8.97 0.84
CA SER A 169 3.17 9.26 1.73
C SER A 169 2.67 8.02 2.45
N GLY A 170 2.77 6.86 1.79
CA GLY A 170 2.36 5.58 2.33
C GLY A 170 2.81 4.40 1.49
N TYR A 171 2.69 3.21 2.06
CA TYR A 171 2.91 1.96 1.34
C TYR A 171 2.04 0.85 1.92
N TYR A 172 1.72 -0.13 1.08
CA TYR A 172 0.97 -1.32 1.46
C TYR A 172 1.20 -2.46 0.46
N THR A 173 0.82 -3.68 0.83
CA THR A 173 0.92 -4.85 -0.03
C THR A 173 -0.45 -5.42 -0.34
N ARG A 174 -0.60 -5.97 -1.55
CA ARG A 174 -1.80 -6.72 -1.97
C ARG A 174 -1.43 -8.11 -2.42
N PRO A 175 -2.22 -9.15 -2.06
CA PRO A 175 -1.98 -10.49 -2.55
C PRO A 175 -2.15 -10.55 -4.07
N THR A 176 -1.22 -11.21 -4.75
CA THR A 176 -1.35 -11.47 -6.18
C THR A 176 -2.26 -12.68 -6.40
N VAL A 177 -3.41 -12.47 -7.04
CA VAL A 177 -4.49 -13.46 -7.19
C VAL A 177 -4.05 -14.74 -7.90
N LEU A 178 -3.12 -14.65 -8.87
CA LEU A 178 -2.54 -15.78 -9.58
C LEU A 178 -1.05 -15.57 -9.82
N SER A 179 -0.25 -16.40 -9.17
CA SER A 179 1.18 -16.46 -9.45
C SER A 179 1.42 -17.02 -10.84
N LYS A 180 2.27 -16.34 -11.63
CA LYS A 180 2.74 -16.88 -12.93
C LYS A 180 3.41 -18.24 -12.78
N LYS A 181 3.98 -18.53 -11.61
CA LYS A 181 4.66 -19.79 -11.30
C LYS A 181 3.67 -20.94 -11.15
N VAL A 182 2.57 -20.71 -10.40
CA VAL A 182 1.47 -21.70 -10.25
C VAL A 182 0.81 -21.94 -11.59
N TYR A 183 0.46 -20.86 -12.32
CA TYR A 183 -0.12 -20.97 -13.66
C TYR A 183 0.78 -21.81 -14.60
N LYS A 184 2.09 -21.48 -14.70
CA LYS A 184 3.05 -22.23 -15.53
C LYS A 184 3.21 -23.66 -15.05
N GLY A 185 3.23 -23.93 -13.75
CA GLY A 185 3.34 -25.26 -13.18
C GLY A 185 2.16 -26.16 -13.56
N VAL A 186 0.94 -25.68 -13.39
CA VAL A 186 -0.29 -26.42 -13.73
C VAL A 186 -0.39 -26.61 -15.24
N MET A 187 -0.09 -25.59 -16.04
CA MET A 187 -0.04 -25.73 -17.51
C MET A 187 0.98 -26.76 -17.95
N LYS A 188 2.21 -26.70 -17.43
CA LYS A 188 3.26 -27.67 -17.75
C LYS A 188 2.85 -29.09 -17.40
N PHE A 189 2.27 -29.30 -16.22
CA PHE A 189 1.76 -30.60 -15.79
C PHE A 189 0.64 -31.09 -16.72
N GLY A 190 -0.32 -30.24 -17.04
CA GLY A 190 -1.40 -30.56 -17.97
C GLY A 190 -0.88 -30.95 -19.35
N PHE A 191 0.01 -30.16 -19.94
CA PHE A 191 0.59 -30.47 -21.26
C PHE A 191 1.36 -31.78 -21.27
N VAL A 192 2.19 -32.05 -20.25
CA VAL A 192 2.95 -33.31 -20.18
C VAL A 192 2.01 -34.50 -20.02
N TYR A 193 1.10 -34.46 -19.07
CA TYR A 193 0.19 -35.56 -18.76
C TYR A 193 -0.73 -35.92 -19.95
N PHE A 194 -1.45 -34.90 -20.46
CA PHE A 194 -2.37 -35.12 -21.57
C PHE A 194 -1.67 -35.34 -22.91
N GLY A 195 -0.47 -34.80 -23.09
CA GLY A 195 0.35 -35.10 -24.27
C GLY A 195 0.78 -36.59 -24.32
N ILE A 196 1.27 -37.11 -23.20
CA ILE A 196 1.65 -38.56 -23.13
C ILE A 196 0.41 -39.44 -23.30
N PHE A 197 -0.70 -39.12 -22.59
CA PHE A 197 -1.93 -39.90 -22.71
C PHE A 197 -2.51 -39.87 -24.11
N GLY A 198 -2.52 -38.73 -24.79
CA GLY A 198 -2.95 -38.61 -26.18
C GLY A 198 -2.07 -39.35 -27.15
N ALA A 199 -0.76 -39.38 -26.92
CA ALA A 199 0.18 -40.16 -27.74
C ALA A 199 -0.09 -41.67 -27.60
N ILE A 200 -0.33 -42.16 -26.39
CA ILE A 200 -0.67 -43.58 -26.15
C ILE A 200 -1.98 -43.95 -26.86
N LEU A 201 -3.04 -43.10 -26.71
CA LEU A 201 -4.32 -43.35 -27.38
C LEU A 201 -4.16 -43.34 -28.92
N GLY A 202 -3.38 -42.40 -29.45
CA GLY A 202 -3.12 -42.28 -30.86
C GLY A 202 -2.34 -43.52 -31.42
N LEU A 203 -1.39 -44.03 -30.62
CA LEU A 203 -0.66 -45.24 -30.98
C LEU A 203 -1.60 -46.46 -31.04
N ILE A 204 -2.43 -46.65 -30.00
CA ILE A 204 -3.40 -47.74 -29.96
C ILE A 204 -4.37 -47.64 -31.16
N ALA A 205 -4.95 -46.46 -31.40
CA ALA A 205 -5.86 -46.25 -32.53
C ALA A 205 -5.18 -46.50 -33.88
N GLY A 206 -3.96 -46.03 -34.10
CA GLY A 206 -3.20 -46.25 -35.32
C GLY A 206 -2.90 -47.74 -35.59
N LEU A 207 -2.50 -48.47 -34.54
CA LEU A 207 -2.27 -49.93 -34.63
C LEU A 207 -3.59 -50.68 -34.93
N SER A 208 -4.68 -50.36 -34.27
CA SER A 208 -6.00 -50.99 -34.49
C SER A 208 -6.48 -50.81 -35.94
N ILE A 209 -6.43 -49.58 -36.45
CA ILE A 209 -6.82 -49.27 -37.84
C ILE A 209 -5.94 -50.00 -38.83
N SER A 210 -4.64 -50.08 -38.55
CA SER A 210 -3.69 -50.76 -39.43
C SER A 210 -3.95 -52.25 -39.47
N GLN A 211 -4.30 -52.87 -38.34
CA GLN A 211 -4.62 -54.29 -38.25
C GLN A 211 -5.89 -54.64 -39.00
N GLU A 212 -6.95 -53.80 -38.89
CA GLU A 212 -8.20 -54.01 -39.64
C GLU A 212 -8.04 -53.85 -41.15
N GLN A 213 -7.19 -52.93 -41.56
CA GLN A 213 -6.98 -52.61 -43.00
C GLN A 213 -5.90 -53.43 -43.68
N GLY A 214 -5.17 -54.28 -42.91
CA GLY A 214 -4.09 -55.09 -43.43
C GLY A 214 -2.91 -54.34 -44.07
N TYR A 215 -2.59 -53.17 -43.49
CA TYR A 215 -1.49 -52.32 -44.00
C TYR A 215 -0.11 -52.92 -43.80
N ASP A 216 0.79 -52.63 -44.72
CA ASP A 216 2.21 -52.93 -44.58
C ASP A 216 2.86 -52.09 -43.45
N ILE A 217 4.09 -52.45 -43.06
CA ILE A 217 4.78 -51.80 -41.93
C ILE A 217 4.93 -50.29 -42.14
N GLY A 218 5.21 -49.84 -43.37
CA GLY A 218 5.37 -48.43 -43.66
C GLY A 218 4.08 -47.61 -43.46
N ARG A 219 2.96 -48.15 -43.95
CA ARG A 219 1.63 -47.50 -43.75
C ARG A 219 1.19 -47.60 -42.29
N THR A 220 1.50 -48.66 -41.59
CA THR A 220 1.23 -48.77 -40.14
C THR A 220 1.94 -47.69 -39.32
N ILE A 221 3.22 -47.46 -39.61
CA ILE A 221 4.00 -46.40 -38.95
C ILE A 221 3.37 -45.03 -39.27
N PHE A 222 3.05 -44.77 -40.56
CA PHE A 222 2.43 -43.50 -40.98
C PHE A 222 1.08 -43.26 -40.28
N MET A 223 0.19 -44.24 -40.25
CA MET A 223 -1.13 -44.15 -39.63
C MET A 223 -1.04 -43.95 -38.10
N SER A 224 -0.06 -44.64 -37.48
CA SER A 224 0.18 -44.44 -36.03
C SER A 224 0.69 -43.06 -35.72
N LEU A 225 1.64 -42.50 -36.47
CA LEU A 225 2.13 -41.14 -36.32
C LEU A 225 1.02 -40.10 -36.58
N PHE A 226 0.20 -40.33 -37.60
CA PHE A 226 -0.94 -39.45 -37.91
C PHE A 226 -1.99 -39.45 -36.79
N ALA A 227 -2.35 -40.61 -36.25
CA ALA A 227 -3.26 -40.75 -35.14
C ALA A 227 -2.71 -40.10 -33.86
N ILE A 228 -1.40 -40.29 -33.55
CA ILE A 228 -0.72 -39.61 -32.43
C ILE A 228 -0.82 -38.09 -32.58
N THR A 229 -0.63 -37.55 -33.77
CA THR A 229 -0.73 -36.10 -34.01
C THR A 229 -2.15 -35.57 -33.79
N ILE A 230 -3.17 -36.28 -34.28
CA ILE A 230 -4.58 -35.89 -34.12
C ILE A 230 -5.01 -36.02 -32.66
N PHE A 231 -4.85 -37.18 -32.04
CA PHE A 231 -5.30 -37.41 -30.66
C PHE A 231 -4.44 -36.64 -29.65
N GLY A 232 -3.11 -36.61 -29.83
CA GLY A 232 -2.21 -35.86 -28.99
C GLY A 232 -2.42 -34.36 -29.10
N GLY A 233 -2.47 -33.84 -30.34
CA GLY A 233 -2.76 -32.41 -30.59
C GLY A 233 -4.15 -31.97 -30.13
N GLY A 234 -5.18 -32.80 -30.41
CA GLY A 234 -6.55 -32.54 -29.95
C GLY A 234 -6.66 -32.49 -28.41
N LEU A 235 -6.05 -33.43 -27.69
CA LEU A 235 -6.00 -33.44 -26.24
C LEU A 235 -5.22 -32.25 -25.65
N LEU A 236 -4.12 -31.87 -26.28
CA LEU A 236 -3.37 -30.67 -25.86
C LEU A 236 -4.20 -29.38 -26.07
N LEU A 237 -4.88 -29.25 -27.19
CA LEU A 237 -5.77 -28.14 -27.46
C LEU A 237 -6.95 -28.12 -26.47
N PHE A 238 -7.56 -29.26 -26.22
CA PHE A 238 -8.61 -29.41 -25.22
C PHE A 238 -8.14 -29.02 -23.83
N THR A 239 -6.95 -29.46 -23.43
CA THR A 239 -6.32 -29.09 -22.14
C THR A 239 -6.13 -27.59 -22.06
N PHE A 240 -5.66 -26.94 -23.11
CA PHE A 240 -5.48 -25.49 -23.15
C PHE A 240 -6.80 -24.75 -23.00
N ILE A 241 -7.84 -25.19 -23.71
CA ILE A 241 -9.18 -24.59 -23.64
C ILE A 241 -9.79 -24.80 -22.25
N MET A 242 -9.79 -26.01 -21.72
CA MET A 242 -10.34 -26.35 -20.41
C MET A 242 -9.61 -25.63 -19.28
N PHE A 243 -8.28 -25.49 -19.38
CA PHE A 243 -7.52 -24.73 -18.39
C PHE A 243 -7.91 -23.25 -18.38
N ASN A 244 -8.00 -22.63 -19.57
CA ASN A 244 -8.34 -21.20 -19.62
C ASN A 244 -9.81 -20.93 -19.29
N LEU A 245 -10.74 -21.81 -19.64
CA LEU A 245 -12.19 -21.60 -19.42
C LEU A 245 -12.68 -22.08 -18.04
N MET A 246 -12.11 -23.13 -17.47
CA MET A 246 -12.64 -23.74 -16.26
C MET A 246 -11.63 -23.84 -15.11
N LEU A 247 -10.47 -24.47 -15.33
CA LEU A 247 -9.50 -24.70 -14.24
C LEU A 247 -8.83 -23.40 -13.78
N GLY A 248 -8.46 -22.52 -14.69
CA GLY A 248 -7.85 -21.23 -14.35
C GLY A 248 -8.75 -20.41 -13.43
N PRO A 249 -10.01 -20.11 -13.82
CA PRO A 249 -10.97 -19.45 -12.94
C PRO A 249 -11.27 -20.21 -11.63
N MET A 250 -11.38 -21.54 -11.69
CA MET A 250 -11.64 -22.38 -10.50
C MET A 250 -10.48 -22.38 -9.51
N LEU A 251 -9.23 -22.45 -9.99
CA LEU A 251 -8.04 -22.33 -9.15
C LEU A 251 -7.89 -20.92 -8.59
N ALA A 252 -8.25 -19.90 -9.38
CA ALA A 252 -8.33 -18.53 -8.91
C ALA A 252 -9.39 -18.41 -7.81
N ALA A 253 -10.59 -18.93 -8.02
CA ALA A 253 -11.67 -18.94 -7.03
C ALA A 253 -11.29 -19.72 -5.76
N LYS A 254 -10.62 -20.88 -5.89
CA LYS A 254 -10.13 -21.65 -4.73
C LYS A 254 -9.06 -20.87 -3.94
N LYS A 255 -8.12 -20.24 -4.63
CA LYS A 255 -7.11 -19.38 -4.00
C LYS A 255 -7.75 -18.12 -3.40
N MET A 256 -8.77 -17.54 -4.04
CA MET A 256 -9.60 -16.47 -3.49
C MET A 256 -10.33 -16.91 -2.22
N ALA A 257 -10.92 -18.09 -2.21
CA ALA A 257 -11.60 -18.62 -1.03
C ALA A 257 -10.63 -18.97 0.12
N GLN A 258 -9.40 -19.38 -0.18
CA GLN A 258 -8.34 -19.59 0.80
C GLN A 258 -7.79 -18.25 1.36
N HIS A 259 -7.82 -17.18 0.56
CA HIS A 259 -7.46 -15.83 0.95
C HIS A 259 -8.72 -14.96 0.93
N SER A 260 -9.50 -14.98 2.02
CA SER A 260 -10.68 -14.11 2.19
C SER A 260 -10.35 -12.62 1.90
N GLU A 261 -9.10 -12.21 2.12
CA GLU A 261 -8.58 -10.88 1.79
C GLU A 261 -8.74 -10.48 0.33
N VAL A 262 -8.69 -11.44 -0.61
CA VAL A 262 -8.91 -11.13 -2.03
C VAL A 262 -10.37 -10.75 -2.29
N LEU A 263 -11.32 -11.36 -1.58
CA LEU A 263 -12.73 -11.02 -1.64
C LEU A 263 -12.97 -9.63 -1.05
N ASP A 264 -12.31 -9.31 0.06
CA ASP A 264 -12.37 -8.00 0.71
C ASP A 264 -11.84 -6.90 -0.21
N VAL A 265 -10.70 -7.15 -0.87
CA VAL A 265 -10.13 -6.23 -1.89
C VAL A 265 -11.07 -6.03 -3.07
N GLN A 266 -11.76 -7.09 -3.54
CA GLN A 266 -12.72 -6.98 -4.63
C GLN A 266 -13.99 -6.23 -4.22
N ALA A 267 -14.52 -6.50 -3.01
CA ALA A 267 -15.66 -5.77 -2.47
C ALA A 267 -15.36 -4.28 -2.35
N ALA A 268 -14.18 -3.94 -1.81
CA ALA A 268 -13.72 -2.55 -1.71
C ALA A 268 -13.56 -1.90 -3.09
N ALA A 269 -12.94 -2.61 -4.05
CA ALA A 269 -12.77 -2.10 -5.42
C ALA A 269 -14.12 -1.81 -6.11
N ALA A 270 -15.17 -2.59 -5.83
CA ALA A 270 -16.50 -2.37 -6.37
C ALA A 270 -17.13 -1.05 -5.88
N THR A 271 -16.74 -0.56 -4.70
CA THR A 271 -17.27 0.69 -4.14
C THR A 271 -16.48 1.94 -4.56
N LYS A 272 -15.29 1.79 -5.13
CA LYS A 272 -14.40 2.89 -5.52
C LYS A 272 -15.08 3.92 -6.40
N THR A 273 -15.69 3.48 -7.51
CA THR A 273 -16.35 4.39 -8.48
C THR A 273 -17.50 5.15 -7.83
N ARG A 274 -18.29 4.50 -6.96
CA ARG A 274 -19.36 5.15 -6.21
C ARG A 274 -18.80 6.22 -5.28
N MET A 275 -17.75 5.89 -4.54
CA MET A 275 -17.07 6.84 -3.65
C MET A 275 -16.56 8.06 -4.41
N GLU A 276 -15.85 7.86 -5.53
CA GLU A 276 -15.35 8.97 -6.34
C GLU A 276 -16.48 9.85 -6.86
N THR A 277 -17.57 9.25 -7.33
CA THR A 277 -18.73 9.99 -7.83
C THR A 277 -19.40 10.80 -6.73
N ASP A 278 -19.58 10.22 -5.55
CA ASP A 278 -20.25 10.88 -4.43
C ASP A 278 -19.37 12.00 -3.84
N LEU A 279 -18.08 11.76 -3.64
CA LEU A 279 -17.20 12.72 -2.99
C LEU A 279 -16.75 13.86 -3.91
N LYS A 280 -16.62 13.64 -5.22
CA LYS A 280 -16.32 14.73 -6.19
C LYS A 280 -17.40 15.82 -6.25
N ARG A 281 -18.61 15.56 -5.75
CA ARG A 281 -19.64 16.58 -5.60
C ARG A 281 -19.28 17.64 -4.54
N TYR A 282 -18.48 17.25 -3.54
CA TYR A 282 -18.09 18.11 -2.41
C TYR A 282 -16.62 18.53 -2.48
N VAL A 283 -15.77 17.66 -3.05
CA VAL A 283 -14.33 17.84 -3.22
C VAL A 283 -14.02 17.53 -4.68
N PRO A 284 -14.08 18.51 -5.60
CA PRO A 284 -13.98 18.28 -7.05
C PRO A 284 -12.69 17.56 -7.49
N ASP A 285 -11.60 17.77 -6.76
CA ASP A 285 -10.28 17.20 -6.98
C ASP A 285 -10.02 15.92 -6.15
N PHE A 286 -11.05 15.28 -5.64
CA PHE A 286 -10.92 14.05 -4.85
C PHE A 286 -10.22 12.94 -5.64
N SER A 287 -9.19 12.33 -5.04
CA SER A 287 -8.49 11.13 -5.50
C SER A 287 -8.69 10.01 -4.49
N TYR A 288 -9.23 8.87 -4.95
CA TYR A 288 -9.42 7.70 -4.11
C TYR A 288 -8.09 7.19 -3.54
N GLU A 289 -7.04 7.10 -4.37
CA GLU A 289 -5.74 6.56 -3.97
C GLU A 289 -5.08 7.42 -2.88
N PHE A 290 -5.16 8.74 -3.01
CA PHE A 290 -4.65 9.65 -2.00
C PHE A 290 -5.45 9.56 -0.70
N PHE A 291 -6.78 9.49 -0.80
CA PHE A 291 -7.66 9.32 0.34
C PHE A 291 -7.45 7.98 1.05
N GLU A 292 -7.32 6.88 0.31
CA GLU A 292 -7.03 5.54 0.82
C GLU A 292 -5.76 5.56 1.69
N GLU A 293 -4.68 6.14 1.20
CA GLU A 293 -3.44 6.27 1.98
C GLU A 293 -3.62 7.15 3.22
N LYS A 294 -4.37 8.24 3.10
CA LYS A 294 -4.67 9.12 4.23
C LYS A 294 -5.43 8.38 5.33
N VAL A 295 -6.46 7.60 4.97
CA VAL A 295 -7.21 6.75 5.93
C VAL A 295 -6.26 5.83 6.68
N ILE A 296 -5.37 5.13 5.98
CA ILE A 296 -4.45 4.17 6.59
C ILE A 296 -3.40 4.87 7.45
N SER A 297 -2.90 6.03 7.03
CA SER A 297 -1.99 6.85 7.83
C SER A 297 -2.63 7.28 9.16
N LEU A 298 -3.88 7.75 9.12
CA LEU A 298 -4.64 8.13 10.31
C LEU A 298 -4.87 6.93 11.24
N ILE A 299 -5.28 5.78 10.69
CA ILE A 299 -5.48 4.54 11.47
C ILE A 299 -4.16 4.15 12.16
N ARG A 300 -3.04 4.13 11.44
CA ARG A 300 -1.71 3.79 12.02
C ARG A 300 -1.32 4.76 13.13
N GLY A 301 -1.50 6.05 12.92
CA GLY A 301 -1.25 7.08 13.94
C GLY A 301 -2.05 6.82 15.22
N ILE A 302 -3.34 6.52 15.11
CA ILE A 302 -4.22 6.24 16.25
C ILE A 302 -3.87 4.91 16.92
N VAL A 303 -3.69 3.84 16.13
CA VAL A 303 -3.43 2.50 16.68
C VAL A 303 -2.14 2.46 17.49
N PHE A 304 -1.05 3.04 16.96
CA PHE A 304 0.26 2.94 17.58
C PHE A 304 0.59 4.05 18.58
N SER A 305 -0.20 5.13 18.63
CA SER A 305 0.00 6.18 19.63
C SER A 305 -0.39 5.69 21.04
N ASP A 306 0.38 6.07 22.03
CA ASP A 306 0.06 5.81 23.43
C ASP A 306 -0.92 6.86 23.98
N ASP A 307 -0.86 8.10 23.48
CA ASP A 307 -1.67 9.26 23.93
C ASP A 307 -2.80 9.57 22.94
N ARG A 308 -3.61 8.55 22.58
CA ARG A 308 -4.64 8.65 21.54
C ARG A 308 -5.63 9.78 21.77
N GLU A 309 -6.01 10.03 23.03
CA GLU A 309 -6.96 11.09 23.42
C GLU A 309 -6.42 12.50 23.16
N LYS A 310 -5.09 12.67 23.13
CA LYS A 310 -4.45 13.95 22.85
C LYS A 310 -4.20 14.20 21.37
N LEU A 311 -4.36 13.17 20.52
CA LEU A 311 -4.18 13.32 19.09
C LEU A 311 -5.24 14.25 18.49
N THR A 312 -4.80 15.24 17.71
CA THR A 312 -5.73 16.11 16.99
C THR A 312 -6.37 15.42 15.77
N ILE A 313 -5.73 14.34 15.28
CA ILE A 313 -6.27 13.50 14.21
C ILE A 313 -7.44 12.60 14.66
N TYR A 314 -7.73 12.54 15.99
CA TYR A 314 -8.82 11.78 16.56
C TYR A 314 -9.71 12.68 17.44
N ASP A 315 -10.99 12.74 17.13
CA ASP A 315 -12.00 13.52 17.84
C ASP A 315 -13.17 12.65 18.33
N GLY A 316 -12.97 11.31 18.35
CA GLY A 316 -13.94 10.34 18.81
C GLY A 316 -13.90 10.13 20.32
N LYS A 317 -14.90 9.39 20.80
CA LYS A 317 -15.02 8.98 22.21
C LYS A 317 -15.14 7.45 22.35
N ASP A 318 -14.68 6.73 21.32
CA ASP A 318 -14.78 5.27 21.29
C ASP A 318 -13.80 4.64 22.29
N ASP A 319 -14.14 3.43 22.78
CA ASP A 319 -13.19 2.61 23.51
C ASP A 319 -12.15 2.04 22.54
N LEU A 320 -10.92 2.50 22.65
CA LEU A 320 -9.80 2.10 21.81
C LEU A 320 -8.91 1.03 22.45
N SER A 321 -9.33 0.40 23.56
CA SER A 321 -8.56 -0.59 24.30
C SER A 321 -8.24 -1.84 23.46
N PHE A 322 -9.08 -2.17 22.48
CA PHE A 322 -8.83 -3.28 21.54
C PHE A 322 -7.55 -3.12 20.71
N MET A 323 -6.99 -1.91 20.63
CA MET A 323 -5.75 -1.61 19.89
C MET A 323 -4.48 -1.75 20.75
N ASP A 324 -4.57 -1.91 22.07
CA ASP A 324 -3.42 -1.80 22.99
C ASP A 324 -2.37 -2.89 22.80
N ASN A 325 -2.78 -4.04 22.31
CA ASN A 325 -1.90 -5.16 22.07
C ASN A 325 -1.50 -5.33 20.61
N ILE A 326 -1.92 -4.42 19.72
CA ILE A 326 -1.51 -4.42 18.32
C ILE A 326 -0.08 -3.89 18.22
N VAL A 327 0.81 -4.69 17.64
CA VAL A 327 2.24 -4.37 17.42
C VAL A 327 2.55 -4.13 15.93
N ASP A 328 1.68 -4.62 15.03
CA ASP A 328 1.77 -4.36 13.60
C ASP A 328 0.41 -4.36 12.93
N ILE A 329 0.27 -3.61 11.87
CA ILE A 329 -0.91 -3.61 10.99
C ILE A 329 -0.44 -3.70 9.54
N GLU A 330 -0.86 -4.77 8.88
CA GLU A 330 -0.74 -4.96 7.44
C GLU A 330 -2.05 -4.54 6.77
N TYR A 331 -2.04 -3.39 6.10
CA TYR A 331 -3.13 -2.99 5.25
C TYR A 331 -3.06 -3.73 3.93
N ARG A 332 -4.18 -4.32 3.50
CA ARG A 332 -4.24 -5.21 2.33
C ARG A 332 -4.83 -4.54 1.08
N GLY A 333 -4.82 -3.21 1.06
CA GLY A 333 -5.29 -2.45 -0.09
C GLY A 333 -6.80 -2.52 -0.30
N ALA A 334 -7.58 -2.55 0.78
CA ALA A 334 -9.03 -2.63 0.73
C ALA A 334 -9.66 -1.61 1.70
N VAL A 335 -10.13 -0.48 1.15
CA VAL A 335 -11.01 0.49 1.83
C VAL A 335 -12.36 0.48 1.12
N GLU A 336 -13.37 -0.06 1.78
CA GLU A 336 -14.75 -0.12 1.28
C GLU A 336 -15.49 1.15 1.66
N TYR A 337 -16.12 1.79 0.70
CA TYR A 337 -16.98 2.95 0.94
C TYR A 337 -18.38 2.52 1.39
N VAL A 338 -18.78 2.97 2.57
CA VAL A 338 -20.11 2.72 3.13
C VAL A 338 -21.07 3.83 2.72
N GLY A 339 -20.68 5.10 2.91
CA GLY A 339 -21.50 6.26 2.57
C GLY A 339 -20.88 7.57 3.02
N SER A 340 -21.51 8.67 2.61
CA SER A 340 -21.14 10.02 3.04
C SER A 340 -22.34 10.89 3.32
N SER A 341 -22.15 11.91 4.17
CA SER A 341 -23.13 12.94 4.48
C SER A 341 -22.44 14.27 4.71
N VAL A 342 -23.15 15.37 4.47
CA VAL A 342 -22.69 16.72 4.81
C VAL A 342 -23.68 17.33 5.80
N ILE A 343 -23.17 17.74 6.95
CA ILE A 343 -23.94 18.39 8.01
C ILE A 343 -23.13 19.61 8.46
N ASP A 344 -23.73 20.79 8.44
CA ASP A 344 -23.10 22.06 8.83
C ASP A 344 -21.78 22.37 8.12
N GLY A 345 -21.73 22.03 6.83
CA GLY A 345 -20.51 22.24 6.02
C GLY A 345 -19.37 21.25 6.32
N ILE A 346 -19.61 20.24 7.15
CA ILE A 346 -18.67 19.16 7.44
C ILE A 346 -19.06 17.91 6.67
N LEU A 347 -18.19 17.47 5.79
CA LEU A 347 -18.28 16.19 5.07
C LEU A 347 -17.86 15.06 6.01
N ARG A 348 -18.76 14.10 6.22
CA ARG A 348 -18.47 12.85 6.94
C ARG A 348 -18.47 11.69 5.95
N VAL A 349 -17.46 10.86 6.04
CA VAL A 349 -17.27 9.68 5.16
C VAL A 349 -17.09 8.45 6.01
N SER A 350 -17.96 7.47 5.84
CA SER A 350 -17.87 6.17 6.51
C SER A 350 -17.23 5.15 5.58
N VAL A 351 -16.18 4.50 6.07
CA VAL A 351 -15.44 3.46 5.35
C VAL A 351 -15.18 2.25 6.23
N LYS A 352 -14.94 1.10 5.61
CA LYS A 352 -14.38 -0.09 6.25
C LYS A 352 -12.97 -0.33 5.72
N ALA A 353 -11.98 -0.42 6.60
CA ALA A 353 -10.61 -0.73 6.27
C ALA A 353 -10.29 -2.18 6.68
N TYR A 354 -9.85 -2.98 5.74
CA TYR A 354 -9.50 -4.39 5.94
C TYR A 354 -8.00 -4.50 6.23
N VAL A 355 -7.66 -5.06 7.37
CA VAL A 355 -6.28 -5.16 7.86
C VAL A 355 -6.00 -6.53 8.46
N VAL A 356 -4.73 -6.91 8.48
CA VAL A 356 -4.22 -8.00 9.30
C VAL A 356 -3.41 -7.38 10.42
N SER A 357 -3.84 -7.58 11.65
CA SER A 357 -3.18 -7.04 12.84
C SER A 357 -2.38 -8.13 13.55
N ALA A 358 -1.16 -7.81 13.96
CA ALA A 358 -0.33 -8.64 14.80
C ALA A 358 -0.53 -8.23 16.27
N PHE A 359 -0.94 -9.18 17.11
CA PHE A 359 -1.21 -8.97 18.52
C PHE A 359 -0.13 -9.63 19.39
N TYR A 360 0.32 -8.90 20.41
CA TYR A 360 1.20 -9.43 21.42
C TYR A 360 0.68 -9.16 22.83
N HIS A 361 0.33 -10.24 23.54
CA HIS A 361 -0.24 -10.21 24.89
C HIS A 361 0.78 -10.55 26.00
N GLY A 362 2.09 -10.48 25.70
CA GLY A 362 3.14 -10.79 26.69
C GLY A 362 3.59 -12.26 26.73
N GLY A 363 3.04 -13.13 25.87
CA GLY A 363 3.38 -14.57 25.82
C GLY A 363 4.62 -14.87 24.94
N ASN A 364 4.67 -16.12 24.47
CA ASN A 364 5.73 -16.63 23.60
C ASN A 364 5.36 -16.64 22.11
N MET A 365 4.30 -15.95 21.74
CA MET A 365 3.77 -15.95 20.36
C MET A 365 3.15 -14.58 20.04
N VAL A 366 3.27 -14.17 18.79
CA VAL A 366 2.50 -13.08 18.19
C VAL A 366 1.37 -13.69 17.39
N GLU A 367 0.14 -13.28 17.67
CA GLU A 367 -1.06 -13.75 16.98
C GLU A 367 -1.42 -12.82 15.83
N PHE A 368 -1.78 -13.37 14.68
CA PHE A 368 -2.28 -12.61 13.54
C PHE A 368 -3.78 -12.74 13.43
N LYS A 369 -4.48 -11.61 13.34
CA LYS A 369 -5.96 -11.57 13.20
C LYS A 369 -6.34 -10.67 12.04
N LYS A 370 -7.30 -11.11 11.25
CA LYS A 370 -7.99 -10.27 10.26
C LYS A 370 -8.99 -9.41 10.99
N GLN A 371 -8.95 -8.12 10.73
CA GLN A 371 -9.85 -7.15 11.35
C GLN A 371 -10.47 -6.23 10.30
N VAL A 372 -11.70 -5.83 10.55
CA VAL A 372 -12.39 -4.81 9.77
C VAL A 372 -12.63 -3.62 10.69
N PHE A 373 -11.94 -2.53 10.40
CA PHE A 373 -12.14 -1.26 11.11
C PHE A 373 -13.16 -0.42 10.36
N GLN A 374 -14.29 -0.14 11.00
CA GLN A 374 -15.22 0.85 10.52
C GLN A 374 -14.78 2.22 11.05
N VAL A 375 -14.52 3.14 10.11
CA VAL A 375 -13.99 4.46 10.42
C VAL A 375 -14.92 5.52 9.83
N ILE A 376 -15.24 6.52 10.63
CA ILE A 376 -15.91 7.72 10.16
C ILE A 376 -14.90 8.87 10.18
N LEU A 377 -14.62 9.39 9.00
CA LEU A 377 -13.75 10.55 8.82
C LEU A 377 -14.61 11.80 8.65
N ALA A 378 -14.12 12.91 9.15
CA ALA A 378 -14.79 14.21 9.04
C ALA A 378 -13.79 15.27 8.55
N LYS A 379 -14.25 16.17 7.67
CA LYS A 379 -13.49 17.32 7.15
C LYS A 379 -14.44 18.42 6.73
N LYS A 380 -14.04 19.68 6.91
CA LYS A 380 -14.77 20.82 6.33
C LYS A 380 -14.77 20.71 4.80
N VAL A 381 -15.91 20.97 4.17
CA VAL A 381 -16.05 20.95 2.70
C VAL A 381 -15.16 22.03 2.10
N LYS A 382 -14.04 21.63 1.53
CA LYS A 382 -13.11 22.45 0.76
C LYS A 382 -12.24 21.58 -0.12
N GLU A 383 -11.53 22.20 -1.05
CA GLU A 383 -10.54 21.52 -1.88
C GLU A 383 -9.47 20.79 -1.06
N GLU A 384 -8.95 19.69 -1.61
CA GLU A 384 -7.88 18.91 -0.98
C GLU A 384 -6.54 19.66 -1.06
N ASP A 385 -5.83 19.75 0.05
CA ASP A 385 -4.44 20.24 0.07
C ASP A 385 -3.48 19.04 0.12
N TYR A 386 -2.93 18.67 -1.02
CA TYR A 386 -2.00 17.54 -1.14
C TYR A 386 -0.66 17.78 -0.43
N GLY A 387 -0.31 19.03 -0.17
CA GLY A 387 0.92 19.39 0.54
C GLY A 387 0.72 19.59 2.03
N PHE A 388 -0.50 19.43 2.54
CA PHE A 388 -0.78 19.62 3.96
C PHE A 388 -0.07 18.56 4.81
N THR A 389 0.60 19.02 5.86
CA THR A 389 1.10 18.17 6.94
C THR A 389 0.72 18.76 8.29
N ILE A 390 0.26 17.91 9.22
CA ILE A 390 -0.09 18.31 10.57
C ILE A 390 1.13 18.72 11.40
N HIS A 391 2.33 18.29 10.99
CA HIS A 391 3.59 18.60 11.66
C HIS A 391 4.14 20.00 11.33
N ALA A 392 3.53 20.71 10.40
CA ALA A 392 3.94 22.08 10.02
C ALA A 392 2.73 22.95 9.68
N VAL A 393 1.84 23.12 10.63
CA VAL A 393 0.63 23.93 10.48
C VAL A 393 0.93 25.42 10.69
N ASN A 394 0.38 26.27 9.84
CA ASN A 394 0.48 27.73 10.00
C ASN A 394 -0.73 28.29 10.73
N CYS A 395 -0.50 28.98 11.84
CA CYS A 395 -1.56 29.66 12.57
C CYS A 395 -2.21 30.76 11.72
N LYS A 396 -3.53 30.71 11.60
CA LYS A 396 -4.30 31.73 10.82
C LYS A 396 -4.23 33.12 11.45
N LYS A 397 -3.96 33.25 12.79
CA LYS A 397 -3.93 34.50 13.51
C LYS A 397 -2.55 35.16 13.49
N CYS A 398 -1.47 34.42 13.74
CA CYS A 398 -0.13 34.97 13.90
C CYS A 398 0.88 34.46 12.84
N SER A 399 0.46 33.59 11.93
CA SER A 399 1.28 32.92 10.90
C SER A 399 2.46 32.11 11.44
N GLY A 400 2.56 31.91 12.76
CA GLY A 400 3.57 31.02 13.34
C GLY A 400 3.33 29.57 12.93
N SER A 401 4.41 28.84 12.59
CA SER A 401 4.34 27.42 12.21
C SER A 401 4.57 26.54 13.45
N PHE A 402 3.77 25.49 13.61
CA PHE A 402 3.90 24.58 14.75
C PHE A 402 3.44 23.15 14.38
N ASP A 403 3.92 22.17 15.15
CA ASP A 403 3.42 20.80 15.09
C ASP A 403 2.09 20.69 15.84
N ALA A 404 1.03 20.39 15.12
CA ALA A 404 -0.31 20.31 15.67
C ALA A 404 -0.74 18.89 16.05
N ILE A 405 0.11 17.87 16.01
CA ILE A 405 -0.30 16.47 16.24
C ILE A 405 -0.88 16.25 17.64
N HIS A 406 -0.34 16.93 18.66
CA HIS A 406 -0.79 16.87 20.05
C HIS A 406 -1.24 18.24 20.61
N VAL A 407 -1.28 19.28 19.77
CA VAL A 407 -1.50 20.65 20.21
C VAL A 407 -2.71 21.25 19.51
N LYS A 408 -3.77 21.54 20.28
CA LYS A 408 -5.03 22.16 19.80
C LYS A 408 -5.03 23.69 19.91
N THR A 409 -3.91 24.28 20.32
CA THR A 409 -3.78 25.75 20.44
C THR A 409 -2.42 26.19 19.92
N CYS A 410 -2.38 27.32 19.23
CA CYS A 410 -1.13 27.88 18.75
C CYS A 410 -0.20 28.23 19.92
N PRO A 411 1.04 27.69 19.98
CA PRO A 411 1.96 27.94 21.09
C PRO A 411 2.47 29.38 21.15
N TYR A 412 2.29 30.16 20.06
CA TYR A 412 2.78 31.55 19.99
C TYR A 412 1.74 32.59 20.40
N CYS A 413 0.46 32.40 20.06
CA CYS A 413 -0.58 33.38 20.29
C CYS A 413 -1.83 32.85 21.01
N GLY A 414 -1.85 31.58 21.41
CA GLY A 414 -2.95 30.93 22.12
C GLY A 414 -4.24 30.76 21.31
N ALA A 415 -4.23 31.02 20.00
CA ALA A 415 -5.41 30.80 19.16
C ALA A 415 -5.72 29.31 19.05
N GLU A 416 -7.00 28.95 19.17
CA GLU A 416 -7.43 27.56 18.95
C GLU A 416 -7.19 27.11 17.52
N TYR A 417 -6.85 25.84 17.38
CA TYR A 417 -6.63 25.17 16.10
C TYR A 417 -7.51 23.93 16.01
N HIS A 418 -8.28 23.85 14.94
CA HIS A 418 -9.17 22.74 14.65
C HIS A 418 -8.74 22.08 13.34
N LEU A 419 -8.13 20.90 13.43
CA LEU A 419 -7.62 20.16 12.26
C LEU A 419 -8.71 19.88 11.21
N ILE A 420 -9.96 19.67 11.64
CA ILE A 420 -11.11 19.40 10.74
C ILE A 420 -11.32 20.50 9.70
N GLU A 421 -10.84 21.72 9.96
CA GLU A 421 -10.92 22.83 8.99
C GLU A 421 -9.92 22.70 7.86
N ASP A 422 -8.83 21.93 8.07
CA ASP A 422 -7.72 21.85 7.13
C ASP A 422 -7.51 20.45 6.56
N ASN A 423 -7.85 19.39 7.33
CA ASN A 423 -7.63 18.02 6.92
C ASN A 423 -8.67 17.05 7.53
N TRP A 424 -8.59 15.79 7.12
CA TRP A 424 -9.40 14.71 7.65
C TRP A 424 -9.06 14.42 9.11
N VAL A 425 -10.10 14.24 9.92
CA VAL A 425 -10.06 13.81 11.32
C VAL A 425 -10.90 12.56 11.45
N VAL A 426 -10.45 11.61 12.24
CA VAL A 426 -11.24 10.42 12.58
C VAL A 426 -12.19 10.79 13.72
N SER A 427 -13.48 10.78 13.45
CA SER A 427 -14.53 11.06 14.45
C SER A 427 -15.05 9.80 15.13
N GLN A 428 -14.86 8.63 14.51
CA GLN A 428 -15.21 7.34 15.09
C GLN A 428 -14.35 6.24 14.48
N ILE A 429 -13.94 5.27 15.31
CA ILE A 429 -13.23 4.07 14.85
C ILE A 429 -13.59 2.86 15.73
N ASN A 430 -14.12 1.81 15.11
CA ASN A 430 -14.53 0.59 15.79
C ASN A 430 -14.03 -0.63 15.02
N CYS A 431 -13.76 -1.72 15.74
CA CYS A 431 -13.52 -3.02 15.12
C CYS A 431 -14.87 -3.77 15.04
N VAL A 432 -15.38 -3.94 13.80
CA VAL A 432 -16.69 -4.56 13.57
C VAL A 432 -16.60 -6.06 13.29
N GLU A 433 -15.42 -6.55 12.90
CA GLU A 433 -15.17 -7.97 12.63
C GLU A 433 -13.74 -8.34 13.01
N THR A 434 -13.60 -9.50 13.63
CA THR A 434 -12.29 -10.10 13.94
C THR A 434 -12.34 -11.60 13.67
N ALA A 435 -11.44 -12.08 12.82
CA ALA A 435 -11.28 -13.50 12.51
C ALA A 435 -9.81 -13.92 12.70
N THR A 436 -9.57 -15.13 13.15
CA THR A 436 -8.21 -15.69 13.23
C THR A 436 -7.63 -15.78 11.81
N ALA A 437 -6.48 -15.17 11.58
CA ALA A 437 -5.74 -15.37 10.35
C ALA A 437 -5.16 -16.80 10.38
N ASN A 438 -5.52 -17.62 9.40
CA ASN A 438 -4.85 -18.91 9.25
C ASN A 438 -3.36 -18.67 9.08
N LYS A 439 -2.51 -19.54 9.67
CA LYS A 439 -1.04 -19.44 9.54
C LYS A 439 -0.69 -19.33 8.06
N TRP A 440 0.01 -18.28 7.73
CA TRP A 440 0.57 -17.99 6.42
C TRP A 440 1.76 -18.89 6.14
#